data_4443ed7a68784e9b3ffc9865fb126a0b
#
_entry.id   4443ed7a68784e9b3ffc9865fb126a0b
#
_cell.length_a   1.000
_cell.length_b   1.000
_cell.length_c   1.000
_cell.angle_alpha   90.00
_cell.angle_beta   90.00
_cell.angle_gamma   90.00
#
_symmetry.space_group_name_H-M   'P 1'
#
loop_
_entity.id
_entity.type
_entity.pdbx_description
1 polymer ?
#
loop_
_entity_poly.entity_id
_entity_poly.type
_entity_poly.pdbx_seq_one_letter_code
_entity_poly.pdbx_strand_id
1 'polypeptide(L)'
;MVWQSLLDIDKQLLLALNGDGGAGWDTFFYIVSARLTWVPLYAAILYAVWKQWGWRRLLWVAVVLGLCVGAADQICNFFKHFTPKFRPTHTPDIEAFVHTVRGYRGGLYGTVSAHAAISFAIALFTARLFRKRWYTVAIFGWALLLAYSRIYLGVHYPRDILLGTALGLGLGAGAFALFGRLMKRVETPPERTENISSDK
;
A
#
# COMPACT_ATOMS: atom_id res chain seq x y z
N MET A 1 31.84 1.97 5.85
CA MET A 1 31.97 0.79 4.98
C MET A 1 30.63 0.06 4.80
N VAL A 2 30.01 -0.54 5.84
CA VAL A 2 28.76 -1.35 5.69
C VAL A 2 27.60 -0.60 5.04
N TRP A 3 27.37 0.65 5.40
CA TRP A 3 26.26 1.46 4.85
C TRP A 3 26.42 1.77 3.36
N GLN A 4 27.62 2.08 2.91
CA GLN A 4 27.89 2.28 1.49
C GLN A 4 27.72 1.01 0.68
N SER A 5 28.20 -0.13 1.20
CA SER A 5 27.99 -1.42 0.54
C SER A 5 26.49 -1.77 0.36
N LEU A 6 25.64 -1.45 1.35
CA LEU A 6 24.19 -1.64 1.23
C LEU A 6 23.56 -0.73 0.17
N LEU A 7 24.03 0.50 0.03
CA LEU A 7 23.57 1.41 -1.00
C LEU A 7 23.98 0.95 -2.42
N ASP A 8 25.16 0.39 -2.54
CA ASP A 8 25.67 -0.13 -3.81
C ASP A 8 24.91 -1.40 -4.23
N ILE A 9 24.61 -2.29 -3.28
CA ILE A 9 23.75 -3.45 -3.52
C ILE A 9 22.35 -3.02 -3.98
N ASP A 10 21.75 -2.01 -3.35
CA ASP A 10 20.43 -1.48 -3.70
C ASP A 10 20.41 -0.91 -5.14
N LYS A 11 21.48 -0.22 -5.55
CA LYS A 11 21.66 0.26 -6.94
C LYS A 11 21.80 -0.90 -7.93
N GLN A 12 22.64 -1.88 -7.61
CA GLN A 12 22.85 -3.06 -8.47
C GLN A 12 21.56 -3.87 -8.64
N LEU A 13 20.84 -4.10 -7.55
CA LEU A 13 19.53 -4.79 -7.59
C LEU A 13 18.50 -3.99 -8.41
N LEU A 14 18.49 -2.67 -8.28
CA LEU A 14 17.64 -1.85 -9.13
C LEU A 14 17.96 -2.08 -10.60
N LEU A 15 19.22 -1.90 -11.01
CA LEU A 15 19.62 -2.03 -12.42
C LEU A 15 19.38 -3.44 -12.97
N ALA A 16 19.50 -4.48 -12.13
CA ALA A 16 19.20 -5.85 -12.53
C ALA A 16 17.69 -6.10 -12.72
N LEU A 17 16.82 -5.40 -11.96
CA LEU A 17 15.37 -5.56 -11.99
C LEU A 17 14.65 -4.54 -12.88
N ASN A 18 15.30 -3.44 -13.23
CA ASN A 18 14.81 -2.36 -14.09
C ASN A 18 15.30 -2.59 -15.52
N GLY A 19 14.88 -3.69 -16.15
CA GLY A 19 15.24 -4.01 -17.53
C GLY A 19 14.25 -3.43 -18.54
N ASP A 20 14.74 -3.24 -19.77
CA ASP A 20 13.87 -2.97 -20.92
C ASP A 20 13.21 -4.28 -21.38
N GLY A 21 11.94 -4.42 -21.08
CA GLY A 21 11.13 -5.57 -21.54
C GLY A 21 10.47 -5.34 -22.90
N GLY A 22 10.72 -4.19 -23.53
CA GLY A 22 10.09 -3.77 -24.78
C GLY A 22 8.74 -3.10 -24.60
N ALA A 23 8.21 -2.50 -25.67
CA ALA A 23 7.03 -1.61 -25.67
C ALA A 23 5.77 -2.21 -25.03
N GLY A 24 5.59 -3.53 -25.11
CA GLY A 24 4.45 -4.23 -24.49
C GLY A 24 4.53 -4.20 -22.96
N TRP A 25 5.66 -4.59 -22.39
CA TRP A 25 5.89 -4.55 -20.94
C TRP A 25 5.94 -3.13 -20.39
N ASP A 26 6.49 -2.19 -21.13
CA ASP A 26 6.49 -0.77 -20.81
C ASP A 26 5.07 -0.25 -20.63
N THR A 27 4.23 -0.51 -21.61
CA THR A 27 2.81 -0.12 -21.55
C THR A 27 2.08 -0.80 -20.41
N PHE A 28 2.31 -2.10 -20.19
CA PHE A 28 1.71 -2.86 -19.12
C PHE A 28 2.08 -2.29 -17.74
N PHE A 29 3.37 -2.13 -17.42
CA PHE A 29 3.80 -1.62 -16.12
C PHE A 29 3.47 -0.14 -15.92
N TYR A 30 3.42 0.65 -16.98
CA TYR A 30 2.93 2.03 -16.92
C TYR A 30 1.46 2.07 -16.48
N ILE A 31 0.60 1.23 -17.08
CA ILE A 31 -0.82 1.11 -16.71
C ILE A 31 -0.98 0.56 -15.29
N VAL A 32 -0.27 -0.52 -14.95
CA VAL A 32 -0.29 -1.11 -13.59
C VAL A 32 0.09 -0.07 -12.53
N SER A 33 1.06 0.79 -12.81
CA SER A 33 1.50 1.82 -11.87
C SER A 33 0.53 2.99 -11.73
N ALA A 34 -0.41 3.18 -12.65
CA ALA A 34 -1.35 4.29 -12.63
C ALA A 34 -2.43 4.08 -11.56
N ARG A 35 -2.68 5.12 -10.74
CA ARG A 35 -3.65 5.03 -9.62
C ARG A 35 -5.08 4.71 -10.08
N LEU A 36 -5.50 5.28 -11.20
CA LEU A 36 -6.86 5.12 -11.74
C LEU A 36 -7.13 3.71 -12.26
N THR A 37 -6.10 2.96 -12.63
CA THR A 37 -6.22 1.56 -13.10
C THR A 37 -6.90 0.67 -12.06
N TRP A 38 -6.75 0.97 -10.78
CA TRP A 38 -7.22 0.14 -9.67
C TRP A 38 -8.56 0.57 -9.08
N VAL A 39 -9.16 1.65 -9.60
CA VAL A 39 -10.52 2.08 -9.19
C VAL A 39 -11.55 0.94 -9.30
N PRO A 40 -11.59 0.13 -10.39
CA PRO A 40 -12.50 -1.01 -10.47
C PRO A 40 -12.26 -2.06 -9.36
N LEU A 41 -11.00 -2.34 -9.01
CA LEU A 41 -10.67 -3.25 -7.90
C LEU A 41 -11.19 -2.73 -6.57
N TYR A 42 -10.97 -1.43 -6.28
CA TYR A 42 -11.46 -0.82 -5.05
C TYR A 42 -12.99 -0.84 -4.98
N ALA A 43 -13.65 -0.52 -6.09
CA ALA A 43 -15.11 -0.61 -6.19
C ALA A 43 -15.61 -2.05 -5.98
N ALA A 44 -14.94 -3.05 -6.55
CA ALA A 44 -15.29 -4.46 -6.38
C ALA A 44 -15.12 -4.92 -4.91
N ILE A 45 -14.06 -4.47 -4.23
CA ILE A 45 -13.84 -4.75 -2.79
C ILE A 45 -14.98 -4.16 -1.96
N LEU A 46 -15.31 -2.88 -2.17
CA LEU A 46 -16.38 -2.21 -1.44
C LEU A 46 -17.74 -2.83 -1.73
N TYR A 47 -18.02 -3.19 -2.98
CA TYR A 47 -19.24 -3.90 -3.37
C TYR A 47 -19.33 -5.27 -2.67
N ALA A 48 -18.24 -6.05 -2.62
CA ALA A 48 -18.21 -7.33 -1.93
C ALA A 48 -18.47 -7.19 -0.43
N VAL A 49 -17.92 -6.15 0.21
CA VAL A 49 -18.19 -5.83 1.61
C VAL A 49 -19.66 -5.50 1.82
N TRP A 50 -20.24 -4.64 0.97
CA TRP A 50 -21.64 -4.29 1.04
C TRP A 50 -22.55 -5.52 0.87
N LYS A 51 -22.29 -6.32 -0.13
CA LYS A 51 -23.07 -7.52 -0.43
C LYS A 51 -23.04 -8.55 0.69
N GLN A 52 -21.89 -8.71 1.38
CA GLN A 52 -21.70 -9.73 2.41
C GLN A 52 -22.15 -9.27 3.81
N TRP A 53 -22.02 -7.98 4.13
CA TRP A 53 -22.24 -7.49 5.51
C TRP A 53 -23.13 -6.23 5.60
N GLY A 54 -23.64 -5.74 4.48
CA GLY A 54 -24.51 -4.57 4.43
C GLY A 54 -23.80 -3.22 4.55
N TRP A 55 -24.60 -2.14 4.45
CA TRP A 55 -24.08 -0.77 4.32
C TRP A 55 -23.38 -0.24 5.58
N ARG A 56 -23.81 -0.65 6.77
CA ARG A 56 -23.18 -0.19 8.02
C ARG A 56 -21.72 -0.64 8.13
N ARG A 57 -21.44 -1.92 7.84
CA ARG A 57 -20.06 -2.42 7.80
C ARG A 57 -19.27 -1.83 6.65
N LEU A 58 -19.90 -1.60 5.49
CA LEU A 58 -19.25 -0.91 4.38
C LEU A 58 -18.73 0.47 4.80
N LEU A 59 -19.55 1.28 5.49
CA LEU A 59 -19.12 2.60 5.96
C LEU A 59 -17.91 2.52 6.90
N TRP A 60 -17.93 1.61 7.87
CA TRP A 60 -16.79 1.44 8.78
C TRP A 60 -15.53 0.96 8.06
N VAL A 61 -15.65 0.02 7.12
CA VAL A 61 -14.54 -0.42 6.27
C VAL A 61 -13.99 0.74 5.45
N ALA A 62 -14.85 1.53 4.81
CA ALA A 62 -14.45 2.68 4.00
C ALA A 62 -13.73 3.75 4.84
N VAL A 63 -14.25 4.07 6.02
CA VAL A 63 -13.64 5.05 6.94
C VAL A 63 -12.27 4.55 7.42
N VAL A 64 -12.20 3.32 7.94
CA VAL A 64 -10.95 2.78 8.50
C VAL A 64 -9.88 2.60 7.43
N LEU A 65 -10.26 2.09 6.24
CA LEU A 65 -9.33 1.99 5.10
C LEU A 65 -8.92 3.37 4.58
N GLY A 66 -9.85 4.31 4.47
CA GLY A 66 -9.55 5.69 4.06
C GLY A 66 -8.53 6.34 4.99
N LEU A 67 -8.71 6.23 6.31
CA LEU A 67 -7.75 6.71 7.31
C LEU A 67 -6.41 6.00 7.20
N CYS A 68 -6.41 4.68 6.98
CA CYS A 68 -5.19 3.89 6.81
C CYS A 68 -4.40 4.33 5.57
N VAL A 69 -5.07 4.51 4.44
CA VAL A 69 -4.46 4.99 3.18
C VAL A 69 -3.92 6.41 3.36
N GLY A 70 -4.69 7.30 3.98
CA GLY A 70 -4.27 8.66 4.29
C GLY A 70 -3.04 8.68 5.20
N ALA A 71 -3.03 7.86 6.26
CA ALA A 71 -1.88 7.73 7.15
C ALA A 71 -0.64 7.21 6.41
N ALA A 72 -0.79 6.20 5.56
CA ALA A 72 0.31 5.65 4.75
C ALA A 72 0.90 6.71 3.82
N ASP A 73 0.07 7.50 3.14
CA ASP A 73 0.53 8.57 2.25
C ASP A 73 1.25 9.67 3.03
N GLN A 74 0.68 10.13 4.15
CA GLN A 74 1.28 11.18 5.00
C GLN A 74 2.61 10.74 5.60
N ILE A 75 2.71 9.52 6.12
CA ILE A 75 3.96 8.98 6.66
C ILE A 75 5.03 8.87 5.55
N CYS A 76 4.67 8.38 4.36
CA CYS A 76 5.59 8.33 3.24
C CYS A 76 6.05 9.74 2.80
N ASN A 77 5.14 10.72 2.79
CA ASN A 77 5.47 12.11 2.47
C ASN A 77 6.35 12.74 3.54
N PHE A 78 6.10 12.46 4.82
CA PHE A 78 6.97 12.88 5.92
C PHE A 78 8.41 12.40 5.70
N PHE A 79 8.63 11.10 5.45
CA PHE A 79 9.97 10.58 5.18
C PHE A 79 10.63 11.23 3.96
N LYS A 80 9.89 11.54 2.90
CA LYS A 80 10.45 12.26 1.73
C LYS A 80 10.98 13.65 2.07
N HIS A 81 10.34 14.35 3.01
CA HIS A 81 10.76 15.69 3.41
C HIS A 81 11.93 15.66 4.39
N PHE A 82 11.93 14.75 5.36
CA PHE A 82 12.93 14.70 6.42
C PHE A 82 14.18 13.90 6.07
N THR A 83 14.07 12.95 5.14
CA THR A 83 15.19 12.13 4.64
C THR A 83 15.21 12.14 3.12
N PRO A 84 15.44 13.31 2.48
CA PRO A 84 15.37 13.41 1.03
C PRO A 84 16.48 12.55 0.39
N LYS A 85 16.09 11.59 -0.42
CA LYS A 85 16.98 10.75 -1.21
C LYS A 85 16.56 10.84 -2.68
N PHE A 86 17.50 11.07 -3.57
CA PHE A 86 17.22 11.05 -5.00
C PHE A 86 16.64 9.70 -5.44
N ARG A 87 15.63 9.77 -6.29
CA ARG A 87 15.15 8.58 -6.99
C ARG A 87 16.19 8.07 -7.97
N PRO A 88 16.14 6.79 -8.36
CA PRO A 88 17.10 6.25 -9.34
C PRO A 88 17.22 7.11 -10.60
N THR A 89 16.09 7.57 -11.14
CA THR A 89 15.99 8.44 -12.32
C THR A 89 16.62 9.84 -12.16
N HIS A 90 17.03 10.22 -10.96
CA HIS A 90 17.65 11.51 -10.62
C HIS A 90 18.96 11.33 -9.83
N THR A 91 19.48 10.11 -9.73
CA THR A 91 20.74 9.82 -9.05
C THR A 91 21.88 9.89 -10.08
N PRO A 92 22.82 10.87 -9.99
CA PRO A 92 23.78 11.14 -11.05
C PRO A 92 24.60 9.93 -11.50
N ASP A 93 24.96 9.04 -10.55
CA ASP A 93 25.84 7.88 -10.82
C ASP A 93 25.15 6.82 -11.68
N ILE A 94 23.83 6.74 -11.69
CA ILE A 94 23.10 5.64 -12.33
C ILE A 94 21.98 6.09 -13.26
N GLU A 95 21.57 7.36 -13.24
CA GLU A 95 20.38 7.82 -13.99
C GLU A 95 20.48 7.53 -15.50
N ALA A 96 21.69 7.52 -16.07
CA ALA A 96 21.92 7.21 -17.48
C ALA A 96 21.66 5.72 -17.82
N PHE A 97 21.68 4.84 -16.82
CA PHE A 97 21.49 3.40 -16.98
C PHE A 97 20.08 2.94 -16.58
N VAL A 98 19.28 3.84 -16.00
CA VAL A 98 17.92 3.51 -15.56
C VAL A 98 16.96 3.56 -16.74
N HIS A 99 16.33 2.41 -17.03
CA HIS A 99 15.23 2.35 -18.00
C HIS A 99 14.03 3.17 -17.52
N THR A 100 13.55 4.08 -18.38
CA THR A 100 12.40 4.94 -18.12
C THR A 100 11.33 4.77 -19.18
N VAL A 101 10.09 4.59 -18.76
CA VAL A 101 8.96 4.40 -19.68
C VAL A 101 8.31 5.73 -19.99
N ARG A 102 8.19 6.07 -21.29
CA ARG A 102 7.55 7.31 -21.78
C ARG A 102 8.11 8.58 -21.14
N GLY A 103 9.36 8.59 -20.75
CA GLY A 103 9.99 9.72 -20.06
C GLY A 103 9.49 9.97 -18.64
N TYR A 104 8.77 9.02 -18.04
CA TYR A 104 8.29 9.14 -16.67
C TYR A 104 9.44 8.96 -15.67
N ARG A 105 9.80 10.02 -14.97
CA ARG A 105 10.90 10.03 -14.00
C ARG A 105 10.43 10.10 -12.54
N GLY A 106 9.13 10.31 -12.31
CA GLY A 106 8.59 10.56 -10.98
C GLY A 106 9.04 11.91 -10.41
N GLY A 107 8.83 12.12 -9.09
CA GLY A 107 9.36 13.30 -8.41
C GLY A 107 10.83 13.14 -8.03
N LEU A 108 11.51 14.22 -7.67
CA LEU A 108 12.95 14.27 -7.39
C LEU A 108 13.37 13.31 -6.27
N TYR A 109 12.61 13.28 -5.16
CA TYR A 109 12.92 12.48 -3.98
C TYR A 109 12.02 11.27 -3.79
N GLY A 110 12.58 10.19 -3.25
CA GLY A 110 11.89 8.97 -2.86
C GLY A 110 12.65 8.27 -1.75
N THR A 111 11.96 7.87 -0.66
CA THR A 111 12.58 7.16 0.48
C THR A 111 11.78 5.94 0.85
N VAL A 112 10.45 6.09 0.96
CA VAL A 112 9.50 5.01 1.23
C VAL A 112 8.45 5.02 0.13
N SER A 113 8.18 3.86 -0.47
CA SER A 113 7.21 3.76 -1.55
C SER A 113 5.78 3.81 -1.04
N ALA A 114 5.07 4.91 -1.29
CA ALA A 114 3.66 5.04 -0.95
C ALA A 114 2.78 4.02 -1.70
N HIS A 115 3.14 3.65 -2.95
CA HIS A 115 2.42 2.62 -3.69
C HIS A 115 2.50 1.26 -2.98
N ALA A 116 3.69 0.86 -2.53
CA ALA A 116 3.87 -0.35 -1.76
C ALA A 116 3.13 -0.27 -0.41
N ALA A 117 3.29 0.83 0.34
CA ALA A 117 2.64 1.00 1.64
C ALA A 117 1.11 0.88 1.54
N ILE A 118 0.51 1.60 0.60
CA ILE A 118 -0.94 1.61 0.41
C ILE A 118 -1.45 0.25 -0.07
N SER A 119 -0.80 -0.36 -1.08
CA SER A 119 -1.27 -1.64 -1.63
C SER A 119 -1.17 -2.77 -0.62
N PHE A 120 -0.07 -2.87 0.14
CA PHE A 120 0.08 -3.89 1.18
C PHE A 120 -0.81 -3.65 2.40
N ALA A 121 -1.13 -2.39 2.75
CA ALA A 121 -2.10 -2.09 3.79
C ALA A 121 -3.50 -2.57 3.40
N ILE A 122 -3.95 -2.24 2.18
CA ILE A 122 -5.24 -2.70 1.63
C ILE A 122 -5.25 -4.24 1.55
N ALA A 123 -4.18 -4.85 1.04
CA ALA A 123 -4.09 -6.30 0.89
C ALA A 123 -4.24 -7.01 2.24
N LEU A 124 -3.48 -6.60 3.26
CA LEU A 124 -3.54 -7.24 4.57
C LEU A 124 -4.89 -7.03 5.26
N PHE A 125 -5.42 -5.80 5.24
CA PHE A 125 -6.72 -5.50 5.84
C PHE A 125 -7.83 -6.35 5.22
N THR A 126 -7.92 -6.36 3.90
CA THR A 126 -8.99 -7.05 3.17
C THR A 126 -8.83 -8.57 3.18
N ALA A 127 -7.59 -9.09 3.15
CA ALA A 127 -7.32 -10.52 3.32
C ALA A 127 -7.81 -11.03 4.69
N ARG A 128 -7.55 -10.27 5.77
CA ARG A 128 -8.06 -10.58 7.12
C ARG A 128 -9.57 -10.43 7.23
N LEU A 129 -10.17 -9.51 6.49
CA LEU A 129 -11.60 -9.29 6.46
C LEU A 129 -12.34 -10.45 5.78
N PHE A 130 -11.94 -10.82 4.56
CA PHE A 130 -12.61 -11.86 3.78
C PHE A 130 -12.24 -13.29 4.17
N ARG A 131 -11.04 -13.52 4.71
CA ARG A 131 -10.54 -14.83 5.20
C ARG A 131 -10.61 -15.96 4.16
N LYS A 132 -10.48 -15.64 2.87
CA LYS A 132 -10.49 -16.62 1.78
C LYS A 132 -9.07 -16.77 1.22
N ARG A 133 -8.54 -17.99 1.16
CA ARG A 133 -7.16 -18.26 0.72
C ARG A 133 -6.89 -17.74 -0.70
N TRP A 134 -7.78 -18.04 -1.64
CA TRP A 134 -7.63 -17.56 -3.01
C TRP A 134 -7.57 -16.03 -3.10
N TYR A 135 -8.44 -15.34 -2.33
CA TYR A 135 -8.47 -13.88 -2.27
C TYR A 135 -7.16 -13.33 -1.70
N THR A 136 -6.66 -13.94 -0.62
CA THR A 136 -5.38 -13.55 -0.01
C THR A 136 -4.24 -13.64 -1.02
N VAL A 137 -4.14 -14.75 -1.76
CA VAL A 137 -3.12 -14.91 -2.80
C VAL A 137 -3.28 -13.86 -3.90
N ALA A 138 -4.50 -13.65 -4.39
CA ALA A 138 -4.77 -12.69 -5.46
C ALA A 138 -4.45 -11.24 -5.05
N ILE A 139 -4.88 -10.81 -3.85
CA ILE A 139 -4.70 -9.42 -3.41
C ILE A 139 -3.24 -9.11 -3.04
N PHE A 140 -2.49 -10.08 -2.48
CA PHE A 140 -1.06 -9.91 -2.26
C PHE A 140 -0.27 -9.99 -3.57
N GLY A 141 -0.68 -10.83 -4.53
CA GLY A 141 -0.13 -10.86 -5.88
C GLY A 141 -0.29 -9.51 -6.59
N TRP A 142 -1.47 -8.89 -6.47
CA TRP A 142 -1.71 -7.53 -6.94
C TRP A 142 -0.79 -6.50 -6.26
N ALA A 143 -0.65 -6.56 -4.94
CA ALA A 143 0.21 -5.63 -4.22
C ALA A 143 1.69 -5.76 -4.63
N LEU A 144 2.17 -7.00 -4.82
CA LEU A 144 3.52 -7.28 -5.34
C LEU A 144 3.71 -6.75 -6.77
N LEU A 145 2.73 -6.97 -7.65
CA LEU A 145 2.77 -6.48 -9.03
C LEU A 145 2.85 -4.95 -9.07
N LEU A 146 2.03 -4.28 -8.27
CA LEU A 146 2.04 -2.82 -8.15
C LEU A 146 3.36 -2.31 -7.57
N ALA A 147 3.90 -2.97 -6.55
CA ALA A 147 5.18 -2.63 -5.96
C ALA A 147 6.33 -2.81 -6.96
N TYR A 148 6.36 -3.93 -7.70
CA TYR A 148 7.36 -4.19 -8.73
C TYR A 148 7.27 -3.18 -9.88
N SER A 149 6.08 -2.74 -10.27
CA SER A 149 5.93 -1.71 -11.30
C SER A 149 6.72 -0.43 -11.01
N ARG A 150 6.98 -0.12 -9.72
CA ARG A 150 7.76 1.06 -9.32
C ARG A 150 9.27 0.88 -9.54
N ILE A 151 9.76 -0.36 -9.45
CA ILE A 151 11.13 -0.73 -9.80
C ILE A 151 11.27 -0.72 -11.32
N TYR A 152 10.33 -1.35 -12.03
CA TYR A 152 10.33 -1.38 -13.50
C TYR A 152 10.34 0.02 -14.13
N LEU A 153 9.57 0.95 -13.57
CA LEU A 153 9.56 2.36 -14.01
C LEU A 153 10.79 3.18 -13.52
N GLY A 154 11.75 2.57 -12.82
CA GLY A 154 12.96 3.23 -12.35
C GLY A 154 12.75 4.30 -11.27
N VAL A 155 11.59 4.36 -10.61
CA VAL A 155 11.25 5.46 -9.70
C VAL A 155 11.41 5.15 -8.21
N HIS A 156 11.70 3.90 -7.85
CA HIS A 156 12.02 3.48 -6.49
C HIS A 156 13.09 2.40 -6.45
N TYR A 157 13.95 2.48 -5.47
CA TYR A 157 14.89 1.41 -5.16
C TYR A 157 14.18 0.21 -4.51
N PRO A 158 14.70 -1.03 -4.61
CA PRO A 158 14.17 -2.20 -3.92
C PRO A 158 13.96 -1.98 -2.42
N ARG A 159 14.89 -1.32 -1.75
CA ARG A 159 14.79 -0.97 -0.33
C ARG A 159 13.59 -0.05 -0.02
N ASP A 160 13.26 0.92 -0.89
CA ASP A 160 12.10 1.81 -0.72
C ASP A 160 10.78 1.00 -0.77
N ILE A 161 10.76 -0.04 -1.60
CA ILE A 161 9.65 -1.00 -1.68
C ILE A 161 9.53 -1.83 -0.41
N LEU A 162 10.65 -2.36 0.10
CA LEU A 162 10.66 -3.15 1.35
C LEU A 162 10.18 -2.31 2.54
N LEU A 163 10.67 -1.08 2.67
CA LEU A 163 10.24 -0.16 3.72
C LEU A 163 8.74 0.18 3.59
N GLY A 164 8.27 0.46 2.36
CA GLY A 164 6.87 0.70 2.09
C GLY A 164 6.00 -0.52 2.42
N THR A 165 6.45 -1.71 2.04
CA THR A 165 5.76 -2.97 2.35
C THR A 165 5.64 -3.18 3.86
N ALA A 166 6.74 -3.04 4.61
CA ALA A 166 6.73 -3.18 6.08
C ALA A 166 5.78 -2.17 6.74
N LEU A 167 5.84 -0.89 6.32
CA LEU A 167 4.91 0.15 6.78
C LEU A 167 3.46 -0.22 6.46
N GLY A 168 3.18 -0.64 5.23
CA GLY A 168 1.84 -1.02 4.78
C GLY A 168 1.27 -2.20 5.56
N LEU A 169 2.07 -3.24 5.80
CA LEU A 169 1.67 -4.39 6.61
C LEU A 169 1.37 -3.97 8.06
N GLY A 170 2.20 -3.12 8.66
CA GLY A 170 1.96 -2.59 10.01
C GLY A 170 0.67 -1.78 10.10
N LEU A 171 0.46 -0.85 9.18
CA LEU A 171 -0.75 -0.01 9.13
C LEU A 171 -2.01 -0.84 8.84
N GLY A 172 -1.95 -1.78 7.90
CA GLY A 172 -3.06 -2.69 7.59
C GLY A 172 -3.44 -3.58 8.77
N ALA A 173 -2.45 -4.07 9.54
CA ALA A 173 -2.69 -4.83 10.76
C ALA A 173 -3.35 -3.98 11.85
N GLY A 174 -2.84 -2.76 12.07
CA GLY A 174 -3.40 -1.80 13.02
C GLY A 174 -4.82 -1.38 12.66
N ALA A 175 -5.06 -1.07 11.38
CA ALA A 175 -6.37 -0.72 10.87
C ALA A 175 -7.39 -1.86 11.05
N PHE A 176 -7.00 -3.13 10.79
CA PHE A 176 -7.85 -4.27 11.01
C PHE A 176 -8.17 -4.49 12.51
N ALA A 177 -7.17 -4.31 13.39
CA ALA A 177 -7.39 -4.38 14.83
C ALA A 177 -8.34 -3.26 15.33
N LEU A 178 -8.18 -2.05 14.82
CA LEU A 178 -9.09 -0.92 15.11
C LEU A 178 -10.51 -1.24 14.64
N PHE A 179 -10.65 -1.70 13.39
CA PHE A 179 -11.94 -2.10 12.85
C PHE A 179 -12.64 -3.15 13.75
N GLY A 180 -11.91 -4.18 14.19
CA GLY A 180 -12.46 -5.20 15.08
C GLY A 180 -12.92 -4.65 16.44
N ARG A 181 -12.19 -3.68 17.02
CA ARG A 181 -12.59 -3.02 18.27
C ARG A 181 -13.86 -2.18 18.09
N LEU A 182 -13.95 -1.44 16.97
CA LEU A 182 -15.12 -0.62 16.66
C LEU A 182 -16.37 -1.50 16.45
N MET A 183 -16.23 -2.61 15.72
CA MET A 183 -17.36 -3.51 15.49
C MET A 183 -17.87 -4.14 16.78
N LYS A 184 -17.00 -4.57 17.69
CA LYS A 184 -17.42 -5.07 19.01
C LYS A 184 -18.24 -4.03 19.78
N ARG A 185 -17.84 -2.77 19.79
CA ARG A 185 -18.56 -1.70 20.49
C ARG A 185 -19.93 -1.39 19.87
N VAL A 186 -20.05 -1.50 18.54
CA VAL A 186 -21.30 -1.22 17.82
C VAL A 186 -22.31 -2.38 17.97
N GLU A 187 -21.80 -3.61 18.08
CA GLU A 187 -22.61 -4.83 18.18
C GLU A 187 -23.00 -5.20 19.62
N THR A 188 -22.33 -4.63 20.64
CA THR A 188 -22.68 -4.83 22.06
C THR A 188 -23.65 -3.70 22.49
N PRO A 189 -24.93 -3.95 22.75
CA PRO A 189 -25.83 -2.94 23.30
C PRO A 189 -25.29 -2.48 24.67
N PRO A 190 -25.47 -1.20 25.06
CA PRO A 190 -25.17 -0.79 26.41
C PRO A 190 -26.01 -1.64 27.38
N GLU A 191 -25.36 -2.20 28.41
CA GLU A 191 -26.07 -2.84 29.51
C GLU A 191 -27.14 -1.90 30.00
N ARG A 192 -28.41 -2.32 29.85
CA ARG A 192 -29.54 -1.63 30.41
C ARG A 192 -29.40 -1.74 31.95
N THR A 193 -28.92 -0.68 32.60
CA THR A 193 -29.01 -0.57 34.06
C THR A 193 -30.51 -0.60 34.39
N GLU A 194 -31.01 -1.78 34.71
CA GLU A 194 -32.31 -1.90 35.39
C GLU A 194 -32.18 -1.18 36.73
N ASN A 195 -32.66 0.06 36.78
CA ASN A 195 -33.01 0.69 38.03
C ASN A 195 -34.11 -0.15 38.66
N ILE A 196 -33.72 -1.08 39.52
CA ILE A 196 -34.61 -1.67 40.48
C ILE A 196 -34.96 -0.55 41.47
N SER A 197 -35.98 0.24 41.13
CA SER A 197 -36.62 1.06 42.14
C SER A 197 -37.38 0.10 43.05
N SER A 198 -36.79 -0.23 44.19
CA SER A 198 -37.46 -0.84 45.31
C SER A 198 -38.41 0.19 45.90
N ASP A 199 -39.64 0.23 45.42
CA ASP A 199 -40.72 0.82 46.19
C ASP A 199 -41.02 -0.06 47.41
N LYS A 200 -40.70 0.51 48.57
CA LYS A 200 -41.30 0.13 49.84
C LYS A 200 -42.29 1.20 50.24
#